data_d51420757df4bfa28840dfd3c084fed9
#
_entry.id   d51420757df4bfa28840dfd3c084fed9
#
_cell.length_a   1.000
_cell.length_b   1.000
_cell.length_c   1.000
_cell.angle_alpha   90.00
_cell.angle_beta   90.00
_cell.angle_gamma   90.00
#
_symmetry.space_group_name_H-M   'P 1'
#
loop_
_entity.id
_entity.type
_entity.pdbx_description
1 polymer ?
#
loop_
_entity_poly.entity_id
_entity_poly.type
_entity_poly.pdbx_seq_one_letter_code
_entity_poly.pdbx_strand_id
1 'polypeptide(L)'
;MILLSLLATIYLVSAADSSFQVYHRLYEPNQPETQFIPRGTIVIPGNGHALFEPSPSLSQELTQFADELQNVKGAMYQVALERDGDVIARQWDTSAVKVCHLNQATSETFILHTSHEGQPYALDYFVAPSPHNGACPKKAKAEPAPLRSFAGNIDNLNTTLVVRSTRLPPLPDLRVPPPLTPEGAPVVPVPEKSLFQKYWMYGAAILIALMMSGGGEEEPKK
;
A
#
# COMPACT_ATOMS: atom_id res chain seq x y z
N MET A 1 -41.04 25.58 43.46
CA MET A 1 -40.48 24.38 42.83
C MET A 1 -40.46 24.58 41.33
N ILE A 2 -39.33 24.92 40.78
CA ILE A 2 -39.14 25.15 39.34
C ILE A 2 -38.45 23.89 38.80
N LEU A 3 -39.17 23.05 37.99
CA LEU A 3 -38.63 21.92 37.32
C LEU A 3 -37.86 22.43 36.09
N LEU A 4 -36.53 22.41 36.13
CA LEU A 4 -35.67 22.62 34.97
C LEU A 4 -35.66 21.31 34.17
N SER A 5 -36.41 21.23 33.06
CA SER A 5 -36.31 20.13 32.09
C SER A 5 -35.09 20.39 31.21
N LEU A 6 -34.02 19.61 31.45
CA LEU A 6 -32.83 19.58 30.62
C LEU A 6 -33.16 18.79 29.33
N LEU A 7 -33.44 19.50 28.24
CA LEU A 7 -33.54 18.91 26.90
C LEU A 7 -32.12 18.62 26.39
N ALA A 8 -31.68 17.38 26.57
CA ALA A 8 -30.47 16.90 25.91
C ALA A 8 -30.73 16.69 24.40
N THR A 9 -30.32 17.62 23.58
CA THR A 9 -30.30 17.46 22.12
C THR A 9 -29.17 16.50 21.75
N ILE A 10 -29.54 15.25 21.44
CA ILE A 10 -28.62 14.27 20.88
C ILE A 10 -28.36 14.69 19.41
N TYR A 11 -27.19 15.27 19.12
CA TYR A 11 -26.74 15.44 17.77
C TYR A 11 -26.33 14.06 17.24
N LEU A 12 -27.17 13.45 16.40
CA LEU A 12 -26.78 12.34 15.54
C LEU A 12 -25.81 12.90 14.51
N VAL A 13 -24.51 12.69 14.74
CA VAL A 13 -23.50 12.88 13.70
C VAL A 13 -23.71 11.77 12.69
N SER A 14 -24.44 12.06 11.62
CA SER A 14 -24.50 11.20 10.46
C SER A 14 -23.12 11.28 9.79
N ALA A 15 -22.41 10.15 9.71
CA ALA A 15 -21.22 10.08 8.89
C ALA A 15 -21.67 10.33 7.45
N ALA A 16 -21.15 11.39 6.83
CA ALA A 16 -21.49 11.73 5.46
C ALA A 16 -20.85 10.70 4.48
N ASP A 17 -21.62 10.25 3.51
CA ASP A 17 -21.10 9.43 2.43
C ASP A 17 -20.17 10.29 1.56
N SER A 18 -19.04 9.72 1.18
CA SER A 18 -18.10 10.35 0.25
C SER A 18 -18.22 9.66 -1.11
N SER A 19 -18.26 10.44 -2.18
CA SER A 19 -18.33 9.93 -3.55
C SER A 19 -17.26 10.58 -4.43
N PHE A 20 -16.58 9.76 -5.25
CA PHE A 20 -15.50 10.22 -6.13
C PHE A 20 -15.73 9.74 -7.54
N GLN A 21 -15.64 10.64 -8.51
CA GLN A 21 -15.82 10.32 -9.92
C GLN A 21 -14.56 9.67 -10.48
N VAL A 22 -14.77 8.57 -11.18
CA VAL A 22 -13.74 7.86 -11.93
C VAL A 22 -14.03 8.00 -13.40
N TYR A 23 -13.02 8.36 -14.15
CA TYR A 23 -13.09 8.57 -15.60
C TYR A 23 -12.24 7.54 -16.31
N HIS A 24 -12.46 7.38 -17.62
CA HIS A 24 -11.63 6.53 -18.46
C HIS A 24 -11.44 7.12 -19.85
N ARG A 25 -10.40 6.66 -20.53
CA ARG A 25 -10.15 6.94 -21.96
C ARG A 25 -9.32 5.87 -22.60
N LEU A 26 -9.35 5.84 -23.93
CA LEU A 26 -8.38 5.12 -24.75
C LEU A 26 -7.21 6.07 -25.09
N TYR A 27 -5.98 5.62 -24.83
CA TYR A 27 -4.77 6.35 -25.19
C TYR A 27 -3.94 5.55 -26.20
N GLU A 28 -3.64 6.17 -27.33
CA GLU A 28 -2.72 5.66 -28.34
C GLU A 28 -1.54 6.62 -28.52
N PRO A 29 -0.27 6.16 -28.39
CA PRO A 29 0.90 7.05 -28.35
C PRO A 29 1.09 7.98 -29.55
N ASN A 30 0.53 7.64 -30.70
CA ASN A 30 0.69 8.39 -31.96
C ASN A 30 -0.62 9.06 -32.42
N GLN A 31 -1.62 9.12 -31.58
CA GLN A 31 -2.90 9.75 -31.86
C GLN A 31 -3.11 10.96 -30.91
N PRO A 32 -3.94 11.92 -31.31
CA PRO A 32 -4.37 12.99 -30.41
C PRO A 32 -4.95 12.40 -29.12
N GLU A 33 -4.69 13.04 -27.99
CA GLU A 33 -5.26 12.61 -26.70
C GLU A 33 -6.79 12.72 -26.74
N THR A 34 -7.44 11.59 -26.48
CA THR A 34 -8.89 11.55 -26.31
C THR A 34 -9.29 12.17 -24.97
N GLN A 35 -10.50 12.69 -24.89
CA GLN A 35 -11.04 13.21 -23.64
C GLN A 35 -11.37 12.06 -22.67
N PHE A 36 -11.27 12.34 -21.39
CA PHE A 36 -11.78 11.45 -20.37
C PHE A 36 -13.30 11.52 -20.31
N ILE A 37 -13.95 10.36 -20.23
CA ILE A 37 -15.40 10.24 -20.05
C ILE A 37 -15.70 9.49 -18.73
N PRO A 38 -16.88 9.68 -18.11
CA PRO A 38 -17.21 9.06 -16.83
C PRO A 38 -17.24 7.53 -16.93
N ARG A 39 -16.42 6.84 -16.15
CA ARG A 39 -16.45 5.38 -16.02
C ARG A 39 -17.41 4.90 -14.93
N GLY A 40 -17.56 5.68 -13.89
CA GLY A 40 -18.37 5.33 -12.72
C GLY A 40 -17.99 6.14 -11.49
N THR A 41 -18.56 5.77 -10.37
CA THR A 41 -18.39 6.48 -9.10
C THR A 41 -17.92 5.51 -8.01
N ILE A 42 -16.91 5.91 -7.25
CA ILE A 42 -16.54 5.24 -6.00
C ILE A 42 -17.37 5.86 -4.88
N VAL A 43 -18.13 5.05 -4.17
CA VAL A 43 -18.94 5.47 -3.02
C VAL A 43 -18.34 4.85 -1.75
N ILE A 44 -18.04 5.70 -0.78
CA ILE A 44 -17.56 5.29 0.54
C ILE A 44 -18.63 5.69 1.55
N PRO A 45 -19.54 4.76 1.94
CA PRO A 45 -20.56 5.03 2.94
C PRO A 45 -19.90 5.24 4.32
N GLY A 46 -20.46 6.15 5.13
CA GLY A 46 -19.94 6.41 6.47
C GLY A 46 -19.92 5.17 7.39
N ASN A 47 -20.80 4.20 7.15
CA ASN A 47 -20.97 2.97 7.94
C ASN A 47 -20.98 1.71 7.06
N GLY A 48 -20.13 1.63 6.03
CA GLY A 48 -20.18 0.50 5.11
C GLY A 48 -18.86 0.22 4.41
N HIS A 49 -18.90 -0.76 3.52
CA HIS A 49 -17.78 -1.05 2.63
C HIS A 49 -17.85 -0.12 1.42
N ALA A 50 -16.71 0.38 1.00
CA ALA A 50 -16.59 1.14 -0.24
C ALA A 50 -16.99 0.25 -1.43
N LEU A 51 -17.72 0.84 -2.38
CA LEU A 51 -18.17 0.15 -3.58
C LEU A 51 -17.92 1.01 -4.82
N PHE A 52 -17.78 0.35 -5.95
CA PHE A 52 -17.69 1.00 -7.25
C PHE A 52 -19.01 0.82 -8.01
N GLU A 53 -19.62 1.92 -8.42
CA GLU A 53 -20.83 1.96 -9.23
C GLU A 53 -20.45 2.32 -10.66
N PRO A 54 -20.52 1.36 -11.62
CA PRO A 54 -20.17 1.65 -13.01
C PRO A 54 -21.18 2.60 -13.67
N SER A 55 -20.70 3.38 -14.64
CA SER A 55 -21.57 4.20 -15.49
C SER A 55 -22.53 3.30 -16.29
N PRO A 56 -23.81 3.66 -16.41
CA PRO A 56 -24.77 2.90 -17.23
C PRO A 56 -24.38 2.80 -18.71
N SER A 57 -23.59 3.75 -19.21
CA SER A 57 -23.10 3.81 -20.60
C SER A 57 -21.79 3.06 -20.84
N LEU A 58 -21.17 2.51 -19.78
CA LEU A 58 -19.82 1.93 -19.82
C LEU A 58 -19.61 0.90 -20.93
N SER A 59 -20.53 -0.04 -21.10
CA SER A 59 -20.45 -1.08 -22.14
C SER A 59 -20.50 -0.47 -23.56
N GLN A 60 -21.33 0.54 -23.77
CA GLN A 60 -21.41 1.25 -25.04
C GLN A 60 -20.15 2.05 -25.34
N GLU A 61 -19.61 2.75 -24.37
CA GLU A 61 -18.38 3.54 -24.46
C GLU A 61 -17.15 2.67 -24.76
N LEU A 62 -17.03 1.53 -24.09
CA LEU A 62 -15.98 0.56 -24.37
C LEU A 62 -16.09 -0.05 -25.78
N THR A 63 -17.33 -0.22 -26.29
CA THR A 63 -17.56 -0.66 -27.66
C THR A 63 -17.13 0.42 -28.65
N GLN A 64 -17.44 1.69 -28.39
CA GLN A 64 -16.96 2.82 -29.18
C GLN A 64 -15.45 2.89 -29.21
N PHE A 65 -14.78 2.75 -28.06
CA PHE A 65 -13.30 2.67 -28.00
C PHE A 65 -12.74 1.50 -28.84
N ALA A 66 -13.46 0.37 -28.88
CA ALA A 66 -13.05 -0.75 -29.71
C ALA A 66 -13.14 -0.45 -31.21
N ASP A 67 -14.12 0.37 -31.63
CA ASP A 67 -14.30 0.80 -33.01
C ASP A 67 -13.28 1.89 -33.43
N GLU A 68 -12.90 2.75 -32.50
CA GLU A 68 -11.91 3.81 -32.71
C GLU A 68 -10.47 3.30 -32.68
N LEU A 69 -10.22 2.15 -32.04
CA LEU A 69 -8.88 1.60 -31.83
C LEU A 69 -8.20 1.24 -33.16
N GLN A 70 -7.15 1.98 -33.51
CA GLN A 70 -6.39 1.75 -34.74
C GLN A 70 -5.25 0.75 -34.53
N ASN A 71 -4.59 0.80 -33.39
CA ASN A 71 -3.44 -0.04 -33.13
C ASN A 71 -3.45 -0.60 -31.70
N VAL A 72 -3.80 -1.87 -31.56
CA VAL A 72 -3.81 -2.58 -30.26
C VAL A 72 -2.40 -2.61 -29.63
N LYS A 73 -1.35 -2.62 -30.47
CA LYS A 73 0.02 -2.73 -30.01
C LYS A 73 0.52 -1.37 -29.54
N GLY A 74 0.52 -1.17 -28.23
CA GLY A 74 0.93 0.08 -27.60
C GLY A 74 -0.23 0.94 -27.10
N ALA A 75 -1.46 0.60 -27.46
CA ALA A 75 -2.63 1.26 -26.88
C ALA A 75 -2.77 0.94 -25.40
N MET A 76 -3.18 1.94 -24.64
CA MET A 76 -3.39 1.89 -23.20
C MET A 76 -4.83 2.27 -22.89
N TYR A 77 -5.46 1.50 -22.04
CA TYR A 77 -6.70 1.88 -21.40
C TYR A 77 -6.35 2.59 -20.09
N GLN A 78 -6.74 3.85 -20.00
CA GLN A 78 -6.44 4.72 -18.88
C GLN A 78 -7.70 4.93 -18.05
N VAL A 79 -7.49 4.86 -16.73
CA VAL A 79 -8.51 5.19 -15.72
C VAL A 79 -7.96 6.33 -14.87
N ALA A 80 -8.77 7.33 -14.60
CA ALA A 80 -8.36 8.53 -13.88
C ALA A 80 -9.32 8.86 -12.74
N LEU A 81 -8.78 9.44 -11.69
CA LEU A 81 -9.49 9.94 -10.52
C LEU A 81 -9.46 11.46 -10.54
N GLU A 82 -10.63 12.08 -10.54
CA GLU A 82 -10.77 13.51 -10.26
C GLU A 82 -10.68 13.75 -8.75
N ARG A 83 -9.78 14.64 -8.35
CA ARG A 83 -9.58 15.01 -6.94
C ARG A 83 -10.10 16.40 -6.68
N ASP A 84 -10.47 16.67 -5.46
CA ASP A 84 -10.86 18.00 -5.02
C ASP A 84 -9.71 19.00 -5.29
N GLY A 85 -10.05 20.09 -6.01
CA GLY A 85 -9.09 21.11 -6.39
C GLY A 85 -8.41 20.92 -7.75
N ASP A 86 -8.62 19.80 -8.43
CA ASP A 86 -8.16 19.62 -9.80
C ASP A 86 -8.98 20.51 -10.75
N VAL A 87 -8.30 21.37 -11.53
CA VAL A 87 -8.97 22.31 -12.44
C VAL A 87 -9.10 21.74 -13.85
N ILE A 88 -8.16 20.90 -14.25
CA ILE A 88 -8.10 20.30 -15.59
C ILE A 88 -7.76 18.81 -15.50
N ALA A 89 -8.23 18.03 -16.47
CA ALA A 89 -8.03 16.58 -16.52
C ALA A 89 -6.55 16.12 -16.54
N ARG A 90 -5.62 17.00 -16.91
CA ARG A 90 -4.17 16.71 -16.83
C ARG A 90 -3.63 16.60 -15.42
N GLN A 91 -4.35 17.11 -14.42
CA GLN A 91 -3.98 17.05 -13.02
C GLN A 91 -4.50 15.78 -12.34
N TRP A 92 -5.44 15.09 -12.99
CA TRP A 92 -6.02 13.87 -12.46
C TRP A 92 -4.98 12.78 -12.30
N ASP A 93 -5.10 12.02 -11.24
CA ASP A 93 -4.29 10.82 -11.06
C ASP A 93 -4.73 9.75 -12.05
N THR A 94 -3.80 9.20 -12.83
CA THR A 94 -4.09 8.30 -13.95
C THR A 94 -3.34 7.00 -13.81
N SER A 95 -4.07 5.89 -13.80
CA SER A 95 -3.54 4.53 -13.91
C SER A 95 -3.83 3.95 -15.29
N ALA A 96 -2.94 3.10 -15.82
CA ALA A 96 -3.07 2.59 -17.18
C ALA A 96 -2.74 1.11 -17.29
N VAL A 97 -3.52 0.39 -18.09
CA VAL A 97 -3.27 -1.00 -18.47
C VAL A 97 -3.18 -1.13 -20.00
N LYS A 98 -2.35 -2.05 -20.49
CA LYS A 98 -2.29 -2.32 -21.92
C LYS A 98 -3.61 -2.92 -22.41
N VAL A 99 -4.14 -2.39 -23.50
CA VAL A 99 -5.40 -2.88 -24.10
C VAL A 99 -5.36 -4.37 -24.41
N CYS A 100 -4.20 -4.91 -24.79
CA CYS A 100 -4.04 -6.33 -25.09
C CYS A 100 -4.34 -7.29 -23.92
N HIS A 101 -4.36 -6.80 -22.67
CA HIS A 101 -4.70 -7.61 -21.50
C HIS A 101 -6.20 -7.64 -21.21
N LEU A 102 -6.96 -6.71 -21.74
CA LEU A 102 -8.39 -6.59 -21.48
C LEU A 102 -9.21 -7.76 -22.06
N ASN A 103 -8.75 -8.36 -23.17
CA ASN A 103 -9.47 -9.47 -23.82
C ASN A 103 -9.66 -10.69 -22.88
N GLN A 104 -8.72 -10.92 -21.99
CA GLN A 104 -8.72 -12.09 -21.08
C GLN A 104 -9.07 -11.71 -19.65
N ALA A 105 -9.42 -10.44 -19.41
CA ALA A 105 -9.73 -9.97 -18.08
C ALA A 105 -11.02 -10.63 -17.56
N THR A 106 -10.90 -11.30 -16.41
CA THR A 106 -12.02 -11.88 -15.66
C THR A 106 -12.31 -11.10 -14.39
N SER A 107 -11.36 -10.26 -13.96
CA SER A 107 -11.52 -9.38 -12.82
C SER A 107 -10.77 -8.07 -13.02
N GLU A 108 -11.26 -7.05 -12.33
CA GLU A 108 -10.61 -5.76 -12.22
C GLU A 108 -10.53 -5.32 -10.76
N THR A 109 -9.49 -4.57 -10.44
CA THR A 109 -9.27 -4.08 -9.08
C THR A 109 -8.94 -2.60 -9.13
N PHE A 110 -9.70 -1.82 -8.38
CA PHE A 110 -9.42 -0.43 -8.08
C PHE A 110 -8.80 -0.35 -6.68
N ILE A 111 -7.68 0.34 -6.54
CA ILE A 111 -7.08 0.63 -5.24
C ILE A 111 -7.09 2.14 -5.07
N LEU A 112 -7.99 2.62 -4.21
CA LEU A 112 -8.09 4.03 -3.86
C LEU A 112 -7.16 4.33 -2.69
N HIS A 113 -6.22 5.21 -2.90
CA HIS A 113 -5.29 5.68 -1.86
C HIS A 113 -5.83 6.96 -1.23
N THR A 114 -6.02 6.93 0.08
CA THR A 114 -6.54 8.07 0.84
C THR A 114 -5.52 8.56 1.87
N SER A 115 -5.55 9.86 2.14
CA SER A 115 -4.86 10.45 3.28
C SER A 115 -5.43 9.93 4.60
N HIS A 116 -4.82 10.26 5.73
CA HIS A 116 -5.38 9.95 7.06
C HIS A 116 -6.70 10.69 7.35
N GLU A 117 -6.99 11.76 6.60
CA GLU A 117 -8.23 12.52 6.66
C GLU A 117 -9.33 11.94 5.74
N GLY A 118 -9.02 10.84 5.03
CA GLY A 118 -9.95 10.20 4.10
C GLY A 118 -10.00 10.83 2.70
N GLN A 119 -9.21 11.87 2.41
CA GLN A 119 -9.16 12.48 1.10
C GLN A 119 -8.39 11.61 0.10
N PRO A 120 -8.94 11.31 -1.07
CA PRO A 120 -8.27 10.52 -2.09
C PRO A 120 -7.15 11.33 -2.75
N TYR A 121 -6.03 10.68 -3.00
CA TYR A 121 -4.89 11.30 -3.69
C TYR A 121 -4.37 10.49 -4.87
N ALA A 122 -4.65 9.18 -4.94
CA ALA A 122 -4.23 8.34 -6.05
C ALA A 122 -5.20 7.16 -6.26
N LEU A 123 -5.25 6.65 -7.49
CA LEU A 123 -6.04 5.50 -7.90
C LEU A 123 -5.19 4.55 -8.74
N ASP A 124 -4.99 3.32 -8.25
CA ASP A 124 -4.42 2.26 -9.07
C ASP A 124 -5.53 1.41 -9.69
N TYR A 125 -5.32 1.01 -10.95
CA TYR A 125 -6.23 0.14 -11.69
C TYR A 125 -5.47 -1.06 -12.25
N PHE A 126 -5.99 -2.25 -11.97
CA PHE A 126 -5.43 -3.51 -12.43
C PHE A 126 -6.49 -4.40 -13.05
N VAL A 127 -6.09 -5.24 -13.99
CA VAL A 127 -6.91 -6.32 -14.54
C VAL A 127 -6.20 -7.66 -14.38
N ALA A 128 -6.95 -8.70 -14.17
CA ALA A 128 -6.41 -10.04 -14.07
C ALA A 128 -7.21 -11.04 -14.95
N PRO A 129 -6.52 -12.05 -15.52
CA PRO A 129 -5.10 -12.33 -15.42
C PRO A 129 -4.20 -11.40 -16.23
N SER A 130 -3.05 -11.03 -15.69
CA SER A 130 -2.00 -10.29 -16.40
C SER A 130 -0.67 -11.02 -16.26
N PRO A 131 0.14 -11.17 -17.32
CA PRO A 131 1.43 -11.84 -17.21
C PRO A 131 2.43 -10.98 -16.42
N HIS A 132 3.30 -11.61 -15.62
CA HIS A 132 4.27 -10.91 -14.76
C HIS A 132 5.23 -9.97 -15.53
N ASN A 133 5.55 -10.30 -16.79
CA ASN A 133 6.43 -9.48 -17.62
C ASN A 133 5.69 -8.38 -18.38
N GLY A 134 4.37 -8.24 -18.20
CA GLY A 134 3.54 -7.27 -18.91
C GLY A 134 3.54 -7.44 -20.45
N ALA A 135 3.93 -8.61 -20.97
CA ALA A 135 3.93 -8.86 -22.40
C ALA A 135 2.50 -9.13 -22.91
N CYS A 136 2.17 -8.59 -24.08
CA CYS A 136 0.91 -8.91 -24.73
C CYS A 136 0.85 -10.38 -25.18
N PRO A 137 -0.32 -11.04 -25.09
CA PRO A 137 -0.50 -12.39 -25.61
C PRO A 137 -0.13 -12.52 -27.09
N LYS A 138 0.57 -13.60 -27.45
CA LYS A 138 1.06 -13.79 -28.83
C LYS A 138 -0.05 -13.98 -29.88
N LYS A 139 -1.25 -14.36 -29.46
CA LYS A 139 -2.41 -14.71 -30.33
C LYS A 139 -3.35 -13.55 -30.65
N ALA A 140 -3.05 -12.34 -30.22
CA ALA A 140 -3.92 -11.16 -30.44
C ALA A 140 -4.20 -10.79 -31.93
N LYS A 141 -3.71 -11.56 -32.90
CA LYS A 141 -3.92 -11.29 -34.34
C LYS A 141 -5.21 -11.83 -34.94
N ALA A 142 -5.95 -12.70 -34.26
CA ALA A 142 -7.11 -13.39 -34.83
C ALA A 142 -8.41 -13.30 -34.00
N GLU A 143 -8.36 -12.61 -32.85
CA GLU A 143 -9.51 -12.48 -31.96
C GLU A 143 -10.19 -11.12 -32.14
N PRO A 144 -11.52 -11.00 -31.82
CA PRO A 144 -12.21 -9.72 -31.83
C PRO A 144 -11.40 -8.70 -30.99
N ALA A 145 -11.46 -7.44 -31.41
CA ALA A 145 -10.72 -6.36 -30.74
C ALA A 145 -10.80 -6.50 -29.22
N PRO A 146 -9.66 -6.50 -28.50
CA PRO A 146 -9.63 -6.79 -27.05
C PRO A 146 -10.63 -5.99 -26.23
N LEU A 147 -10.88 -4.75 -26.62
CA LEU A 147 -11.87 -3.87 -25.99
C LEU A 147 -13.30 -4.34 -26.25
N ARG A 148 -13.60 -4.91 -27.43
CA ARG A 148 -14.94 -5.41 -27.74
C ARG A 148 -15.29 -6.63 -26.88
N SER A 149 -14.33 -7.54 -26.69
CA SER A 149 -14.51 -8.67 -25.79
C SER A 149 -14.67 -8.20 -24.33
N PHE A 150 -13.89 -7.22 -23.92
CA PHE A 150 -13.99 -6.62 -22.59
C PHE A 150 -15.36 -5.93 -22.38
N ALA A 151 -15.81 -5.13 -23.35
CA ALA A 151 -17.13 -4.49 -23.30
C ALA A 151 -18.26 -5.51 -23.18
N GLY A 152 -18.20 -6.60 -23.95
CA GLY A 152 -19.21 -7.68 -23.90
C GLY A 152 -19.22 -8.49 -22.59
N ASN A 153 -18.15 -8.43 -21.82
CA ASN A 153 -18.02 -9.15 -20.54
C ASN A 153 -18.08 -8.26 -19.31
N ILE A 154 -18.24 -6.93 -19.48
CA ILE A 154 -18.12 -5.96 -18.41
C ILE A 154 -19.10 -6.20 -17.25
N ASP A 155 -20.32 -6.64 -17.56
CA ASP A 155 -21.38 -6.92 -16.57
C ASP A 155 -21.08 -8.19 -15.73
N ASN A 156 -20.22 -9.08 -16.26
CA ASN A 156 -19.82 -10.32 -15.58
C ASN A 156 -18.42 -10.20 -14.94
N LEU A 157 -17.79 -9.05 -15.04
CA LEU A 157 -16.45 -8.83 -14.51
C LEU A 157 -16.50 -8.75 -12.98
N ASN A 158 -15.60 -9.48 -12.34
CA ASN A 158 -15.47 -9.37 -10.88
C ASN A 158 -14.72 -8.09 -10.53
N THR A 159 -15.46 -7.04 -10.19
CA THR A 159 -14.91 -5.74 -9.80
C THR A 159 -14.66 -5.69 -8.29
N THR A 160 -13.43 -5.39 -7.90
CA THR A 160 -13.02 -5.24 -6.50
C THR A 160 -12.53 -3.82 -6.25
N LEU A 161 -13.02 -3.20 -5.19
CA LEU A 161 -12.52 -1.91 -4.70
C LEU A 161 -11.82 -2.09 -3.36
N VAL A 162 -10.59 -1.62 -3.28
CA VAL A 162 -9.78 -1.61 -2.05
C VAL A 162 -9.44 -0.18 -1.68
N VAL A 163 -9.79 0.25 -0.46
CA VAL A 163 -9.38 1.55 0.05
C VAL A 163 -8.16 1.37 0.95
N ARG A 164 -7.09 2.11 0.66
CA ARG A 164 -5.84 2.11 1.43
C ARG A 164 -5.59 3.49 2.00
N SER A 165 -5.64 3.61 3.32
CA SER A 165 -5.22 4.84 4.01
C SER A 165 -3.73 4.82 4.31
N THR A 166 -3.12 6.00 4.28
CA THR A 166 -1.74 6.19 4.71
C THR A 166 -1.60 5.86 6.20
N ARG A 167 -0.62 5.04 6.54
CA ARG A 167 -0.22 4.80 7.93
C ARG A 167 1.08 5.54 8.18
N LEU A 168 1.12 6.33 9.23
CA LEU A 168 2.36 6.91 9.67
C LEU A 168 3.30 5.78 10.09
N PRO A 169 4.56 5.77 9.62
CA PRO A 169 5.53 4.82 10.11
C PRO A 169 5.73 5.02 11.62
N PRO A 170 6.08 3.96 12.38
CA PRO A 170 6.45 4.14 13.77
C PRO A 170 7.60 5.15 13.86
N LEU A 171 7.53 6.03 14.87
CA LEU A 171 8.60 6.98 15.11
C LEU A 171 9.91 6.21 15.32
N PRO A 172 11.01 6.66 14.72
CA PRO A 172 12.30 6.04 14.95
C PRO A 172 12.63 6.09 16.44
N ASP A 173 13.07 4.97 17.01
CA ASP A 173 13.60 4.92 18.37
C ASP A 173 14.84 5.83 18.45
N LEU A 174 14.66 7.02 18.99
CA LEU A 174 15.76 7.93 19.23
C LEU A 174 16.62 7.33 20.36
N ARG A 175 17.85 7.00 20.05
CA ARG A 175 18.81 6.62 21.09
C ARG A 175 18.93 7.78 22.05
N VAL A 176 18.71 7.52 23.33
CA VAL A 176 18.98 8.50 24.38
C VAL A 176 20.48 8.85 24.27
N PRO A 177 20.83 10.13 24.12
CA PRO A 177 22.22 10.54 24.06
C PRO A 177 22.95 10.00 25.30
N PRO A 178 24.19 9.51 25.18
CA PRO A 178 24.94 9.10 26.34
C PRO A 178 25.05 10.27 27.35
N PRO A 179 24.97 9.99 28.65
CA PRO A 179 25.11 11.03 29.65
C PRO A 179 26.43 11.76 29.44
N LEU A 180 26.37 13.10 29.47
CA LEU A 180 27.54 13.94 29.32
C LEU A 180 28.20 14.20 30.70
N THR A 181 29.51 14.28 30.74
CA THR A 181 30.22 14.81 31.90
C THR A 181 29.95 16.30 32.10
N PRO A 182 30.21 16.90 33.26
CA PRO A 182 30.05 18.34 33.46
C PRO A 182 30.80 19.20 32.43
N GLU A 183 31.87 18.64 31.84
CA GLU A 183 32.68 19.29 30.79
C GLU A 183 32.11 19.07 29.37
N GLY A 184 30.94 18.40 29.24
CA GLY A 184 30.26 18.18 27.95
C GLY A 184 30.81 17.03 27.10
N ALA A 185 31.74 16.19 27.66
CA ALA A 185 32.23 15.02 26.96
C ALA A 185 31.34 13.78 27.22
N PRO A 186 31.19 12.87 26.25
CA PRO A 186 30.44 11.63 26.47
C PRO A 186 31.09 10.78 27.59
N VAL A 187 30.31 10.31 28.56
CA VAL A 187 30.79 9.38 29.57
C VAL A 187 31.20 8.09 28.87
N VAL A 188 32.52 7.84 28.81
CA VAL A 188 33.05 6.58 28.29
C VAL A 188 32.68 5.49 29.29
N PRO A 189 31.94 4.45 28.89
CA PRO A 189 31.65 3.34 29.80
C PRO A 189 32.98 2.74 30.31
N VAL A 190 33.13 2.64 31.63
CA VAL A 190 34.30 2.05 32.23
C VAL A 190 34.41 0.60 31.73
N PRO A 191 35.52 0.21 31.08
CA PRO A 191 35.65 -1.14 30.57
C PRO A 191 35.46 -2.15 31.70
N GLU A 192 34.53 -3.05 31.58
CA GLU A 192 34.28 -4.09 32.56
C GLU A 192 35.56 -4.92 32.73
N LYS A 193 35.99 -5.04 33.95
CA LYS A 193 37.19 -5.88 34.29
C LYS A 193 36.93 -7.30 33.79
N SER A 194 37.87 -7.86 33.01
CA SER A 194 37.73 -9.22 32.52
C SER A 194 37.53 -10.19 33.69
N LEU A 195 36.82 -11.30 33.48
CA LEU A 195 36.59 -12.31 34.52
C LEU A 195 37.90 -12.77 35.19
N PHE A 196 38.98 -12.85 34.43
CA PHE A 196 40.32 -13.15 34.94
C PHE A 196 40.79 -12.08 35.93
N GLN A 197 40.61 -10.82 35.63
CA GLN A 197 41.02 -9.70 36.44
C GLN A 197 40.16 -9.55 37.70
N LYS A 198 38.92 -10.04 37.66
CA LYS A 198 37.99 -10.03 38.81
C LYS A 198 38.23 -11.19 39.76
N TYR A 199 38.63 -12.36 39.25
CA TYR A 199 38.71 -13.61 40.04
C TYR A 199 40.11 -14.18 40.18
N TRP A 200 41.19 -13.53 39.68
CA TRP A 200 42.56 -14.03 39.75
C TRP A 200 43.02 -14.31 41.19
N MET A 201 42.55 -13.51 42.16
CA MET A 201 42.90 -13.63 43.57
C MET A 201 42.35 -14.93 44.17
N TYR A 202 41.15 -15.35 43.74
CA TYR A 202 40.61 -16.64 44.16
C TYR A 202 41.34 -17.81 43.49
N GLY A 203 41.73 -17.67 42.24
CA GLY A 203 42.58 -18.65 41.55
C GLY A 203 43.93 -18.82 42.23
N ALA A 204 44.57 -17.74 42.63
CA ALA A 204 45.84 -17.77 43.37
C ALA A 204 45.67 -18.42 44.75
N ALA A 205 44.59 -18.11 45.48
CA ALA A 205 44.32 -18.72 46.78
C ALA A 205 44.11 -20.23 46.69
N ILE A 206 43.41 -20.72 45.69
CA ILE A 206 43.19 -22.15 45.43
C ILE A 206 44.49 -22.82 45.07
N LEU A 207 45.36 -22.20 44.29
CA LEU A 207 46.65 -22.76 43.90
C LEU A 207 47.59 -22.87 45.08
N ILE A 208 47.60 -21.86 45.96
CA ILE A 208 48.39 -21.94 47.26
C ILE A 208 47.86 -23.05 48.17
N ALA A 209 46.50 -23.16 48.28
CA ALA A 209 45.91 -24.22 49.09
C ALA A 209 46.28 -25.63 48.58
N LEU A 210 46.27 -25.82 47.24
CA LEU A 210 46.69 -27.09 46.62
C LEU A 210 48.19 -27.39 46.86
N MET A 211 49.01 -26.36 46.77
CA MET A 211 50.49 -26.56 47.09
C MET A 211 50.74 -26.90 48.54
N MET A 212 49.96 -26.38 49.48
CA MET A 212 50.09 -26.69 50.90
C MET A 212 49.46 -28.04 51.28
N SER A 213 48.46 -28.53 50.53
CA SER A 213 47.84 -29.83 50.83
C SER A 213 48.48 -31.00 50.11
N GLY A 214 49.36 -30.74 49.12
CA GLY A 214 50.05 -31.77 48.33
C GLY A 214 51.35 -32.36 48.94
N GLY A 215 51.66 -32.07 50.19
CA GLY A 215 52.90 -32.59 50.90
C GLY A 215 52.62 -33.79 51.78
N GLY A 216 52.04 -34.86 51.25
CA GLY A 216 51.90 -36.14 51.91
C GLY A 216 52.73 -37.16 51.16
N GLU A 217 53.96 -37.41 51.64
CA GLU A 217 54.80 -38.53 51.23
C GLU A 217 54.06 -39.84 51.48
N GLU A 218 53.81 -40.64 50.49
CA GLU A 218 53.55 -42.04 50.61
C GLU A 218 54.90 -42.81 50.54
N GLU A 219 55.35 -43.35 51.66
CA GLU A 219 56.41 -44.31 51.70
C GLU A 219 56.02 -45.62 51.00
N PRO A 220 56.94 -46.29 50.26
CA PRO A 220 56.66 -47.57 49.65
C PRO A 220 56.89 -48.68 50.71
N LYS A 221 55.81 -49.42 51.05
CA LYS A 221 55.97 -50.71 51.78
C LYS A 221 56.34 -51.81 50.81
N LYS A 222 57.41 -52.53 51.20
CA LYS A 222 57.88 -53.78 50.64
C LYS A 222 56.77 -54.85 50.43
#